data_4d643ec48904699cfa3eb67ffdf59501
#
_entry.id   4d643ec48904699cfa3eb67ffdf59501
#
_cell.length_a   1.000
_cell.length_b   1.000
_cell.length_c   1.000
_cell.angle_alpha   90.00
_cell.angle_beta   90.00
_cell.angle_gamma   90.00
#
_symmetry.space_group_name_H-M   'P 1'
#
loop_
_entity.id
_entity.type
_entity.pdbx_description
1 polymer ?
#
loop_
_entity_poly.entity_id
_entity_poly.type
_entity_poly.pdbx_seq_one_letter_code
_entity_poly.pdbx_strand_id
1 'polypeptide(L)'
;MPGLSSNPGALAAKMLAERMFLNAAGKVIEIYAQRRQTGLAPHLVERWANALYWVGEARREATDFMAVVKYGCAADGLSGAGGNAGAMTIFAEAALNPKALPTPPGSLSIADAVTKVYREGHNKLAHGEMTGLLEDLSEARAIGDALLVHLFDAFTLELAEVITSRQVILTLDEKLAYRAFEERLRQRP
;
A
#
# COMPACT_ATOMS: atom_id res chain seq x y z
N MET A 1 24.11 11.83 -7.69
CA MET A 1 24.04 10.38 -7.51
C MET A 1 24.04 10.10 -6.03
N PRO A 2 23.01 9.46 -5.42
CA PRO A 2 23.09 9.04 -4.03
C PRO A 2 24.19 8.01 -3.90
N GLY A 3 25.17 8.27 -3.01
CA GLY A 3 26.30 7.39 -2.77
C GLY A 3 25.80 6.02 -2.29
N LEU A 4 26.22 4.97 -2.96
CA LEU A 4 26.02 3.59 -2.50
C LEU A 4 26.66 3.48 -1.11
N SER A 5 25.85 3.14 -0.12
CA SER A 5 26.33 2.86 1.24
C SER A 5 27.42 1.80 1.15
N SER A 6 28.63 2.15 1.57
CA SER A 6 29.77 1.25 1.58
C SER A 6 29.72 0.19 2.68
N ASN A 7 28.59 0.02 3.35
CA ASN A 7 28.41 -0.99 4.39
C ASN A 7 27.88 -2.32 3.78
N PRO A 8 28.74 -3.35 3.64
CA PRO A 8 28.34 -4.64 3.07
C PRO A 8 27.17 -5.32 3.79
N GLY A 9 27.07 -5.12 5.12
CA GLY A 9 25.96 -5.66 5.91
C GLY A 9 24.63 -5.01 5.58
N ALA A 10 24.61 -3.69 5.40
CA ALA A 10 23.40 -2.97 5.01
C ALA A 10 22.94 -3.35 3.59
N LEU A 11 23.89 -3.55 2.68
CA LEU A 11 23.59 -4.03 1.33
C LEU A 11 23.00 -5.44 1.35
N ALA A 12 23.60 -6.35 2.10
CA ALA A 12 23.12 -7.74 2.22
C ALA A 12 21.71 -7.79 2.84
N ALA A 13 21.44 -7.00 3.88
CA ALA A 13 20.13 -6.90 4.49
C ALA A 13 19.08 -6.36 3.50
N LYS A 14 19.43 -5.34 2.72
CA LYS A 14 18.55 -4.79 1.68
C LYS A 14 18.25 -5.84 0.60
N MET A 15 19.26 -6.52 0.10
CA MET A 15 19.09 -7.58 -0.91
C MET A 15 18.22 -8.73 -0.38
N LEU A 16 18.38 -9.10 0.90
CA LEU A 16 17.53 -10.12 1.52
C LEU A 16 16.07 -9.66 1.61
N ALA A 17 15.82 -8.44 2.04
CA ALA A 17 14.47 -7.87 2.12
C ALA A 17 13.82 -7.82 0.74
N GLU A 18 14.52 -7.33 -0.28
CA GLU A 18 14.03 -7.31 -1.66
C GLU A 18 13.73 -8.72 -2.19
N ARG A 19 14.58 -9.69 -1.88
CA ARG A 19 14.34 -11.10 -2.27
C ARG A 19 13.10 -11.68 -1.59
N MET A 20 12.89 -11.39 -0.31
CA MET A 20 11.69 -11.83 0.41
C MET A 20 10.44 -11.23 -0.21
N PHE A 21 10.45 -9.94 -0.49
CA PHE A 21 9.34 -9.27 -1.16
C PHE A 21 9.06 -9.86 -2.56
N LEU A 22 10.09 -10.03 -3.40
CA LEU A 22 9.92 -10.60 -4.74
C LEU A 22 9.39 -12.03 -4.71
N ASN A 23 9.83 -12.85 -3.77
CA ASN A 23 9.30 -14.20 -3.59
C ASN A 23 7.82 -14.16 -3.16
N ALA A 24 7.46 -13.26 -2.24
CA ALA A 24 6.10 -13.09 -1.80
C ALA A 24 5.20 -12.60 -2.95
N ALA A 25 5.62 -11.58 -3.67
CA ALA A 25 4.92 -11.06 -4.84
C ALA A 25 4.73 -12.12 -5.92
N GLY A 26 5.76 -12.94 -6.17
CA GLY A 26 5.69 -14.06 -7.11
C GLY A 26 4.58 -15.05 -6.78
N LYS A 27 4.42 -15.40 -5.50
CA LYS A 27 3.32 -16.26 -5.04
C LYS A 27 1.93 -15.64 -5.26
N VAL A 28 1.79 -14.34 -4.97
CA VAL A 28 0.52 -13.63 -5.20
C VAL A 28 0.20 -13.57 -6.68
N ILE A 29 1.18 -13.25 -7.52
CA ILE A 29 1.02 -13.22 -8.99
C ILE A 29 0.62 -14.60 -9.52
N GLU A 30 1.23 -15.68 -9.02
CA GLU A 30 0.89 -17.03 -9.44
C GLU A 30 -0.59 -17.36 -9.16
N ILE A 31 -1.08 -17.04 -7.97
CA ILE A 31 -2.49 -17.24 -7.60
C ILE A 31 -3.40 -16.37 -8.48
N TYR A 32 -3.05 -15.11 -8.69
CA TYR A 32 -3.79 -14.20 -9.55
C TYR A 32 -3.89 -14.73 -11.00
N ALA A 33 -2.76 -15.15 -11.57
CA ALA A 33 -2.69 -15.64 -12.94
C ALA A 33 -3.44 -16.96 -13.16
N GLN A 34 -3.39 -17.85 -12.16
CA GLN A 34 -4.07 -19.14 -12.27
C GLN A 34 -5.58 -19.05 -12.04
N ARG A 35 -6.10 -17.88 -11.62
CA ARG A 35 -7.52 -17.67 -11.28
C ARG A 35 -8.09 -18.80 -10.42
N ARG A 36 -7.24 -19.46 -9.65
CA ARG A 36 -7.66 -20.58 -8.80
C ARG A 36 -8.50 -20.01 -7.67
N GLN A 37 -9.74 -20.49 -7.61
CA GLN A 37 -10.58 -20.35 -6.43
C GLN A 37 -9.99 -21.28 -5.34
N THR A 38 -8.88 -20.85 -4.75
CA THR A 38 -8.15 -21.66 -3.79
C THR A 38 -8.71 -21.59 -2.37
N GLY A 39 -9.94 -21.08 -2.20
CA GLY A 39 -10.49 -20.83 -0.87
C GLY A 39 -9.89 -19.63 -0.14
N LEU A 40 -8.89 -18.99 -0.69
CA LEU A 40 -8.44 -17.66 -0.29
C LEU A 40 -9.52 -16.66 -0.69
N ALA A 41 -9.75 -15.66 0.14
CA ALA A 41 -10.63 -14.58 -0.24
C ALA A 41 -10.12 -14.00 -1.59
N PRO A 42 -10.75 -14.33 -2.73
CA PRO A 42 -10.24 -13.94 -4.05
C PRO A 42 -10.12 -12.43 -4.16
N HIS A 43 -10.96 -11.70 -3.42
CA HIS A 43 -10.94 -10.25 -3.32
C HIS A 43 -9.62 -9.67 -2.82
N LEU A 44 -8.88 -10.33 -1.92
CA LEU A 44 -7.60 -9.82 -1.43
C LEU A 44 -6.54 -9.81 -2.54
N VAL A 45 -6.52 -10.85 -3.36
CA VAL A 45 -5.58 -10.97 -4.49
C VAL A 45 -5.93 -9.96 -5.60
N GLU A 46 -7.22 -9.80 -5.90
CA GLU A 46 -7.71 -8.81 -6.86
C GLU A 46 -7.41 -7.39 -6.42
N ARG A 47 -7.62 -7.07 -5.13
CA ARG A 47 -7.29 -5.76 -4.57
C ARG A 47 -5.80 -5.47 -4.63
N TRP A 48 -4.97 -6.46 -4.31
CA TRP A 48 -3.53 -6.35 -4.46
C TRP A 48 -3.14 -6.03 -5.91
N ALA A 49 -3.69 -6.75 -6.89
CA ALA A 49 -3.40 -6.53 -8.30
C ALA A 49 -3.86 -5.15 -8.79
N ASN A 50 -5.06 -4.73 -8.38
CA ASN A 50 -5.59 -3.40 -8.70
C ASN A 50 -4.73 -2.29 -8.09
N ALA A 51 -4.30 -2.45 -6.84
CA ALA A 51 -3.43 -1.46 -6.19
C ALA A 51 -2.06 -1.39 -6.87
N LEU A 52 -1.47 -2.54 -7.26
CA LEU A 52 -0.23 -2.58 -8.03
C LEU A 52 -0.37 -1.81 -9.36
N TYR A 53 -1.48 -2.00 -10.06
CA TYR A 53 -1.77 -1.26 -11.28
C TYR A 53 -1.78 0.26 -11.02
N TRP A 54 -2.53 0.71 -10.02
CA TRP A 54 -2.63 2.14 -9.70
C TRP A 54 -1.31 2.76 -9.23
N VAL A 55 -0.49 2.05 -8.44
CA VAL A 55 0.86 2.50 -8.07
C VAL A 55 1.73 2.65 -9.31
N GLY A 56 1.70 1.67 -10.22
CA GLY A 56 2.42 1.74 -11.48
C GLY A 56 1.98 2.91 -12.34
N GLU A 57 0.68 3.19 -12.42
CA GLU A 57 0.13 4.33 -13.13
C GLU A 57 0.53 5.67 -12.49
N ALA A 58 0.48 5.76 -11.16
CA ALA A 58 0.87 6.96 -10.42
C ALA A 58 2.33 7.34 -10.67
N ARG A 59 3.23 6.36 -10.68
CA ARG A 59 4.67 6.58 -10.92
C ARG A 59 4.98 7.04 -12.34
N ARG A 60 4.15 6.67 -13.32
CA ARG A 60 4.30 7.09 -14.71
C ARG A 60 3.67 8.44 -15.02
N GLU A 61 2.90 9.00 -14.08
CA GLU A 61 2.24 10.28 -14.32
C GLU A 61 3.23 11.45 -14.45
N ALA A 62 2.97 12.29 -15.46
CA ALA A 62 3.72 13.51 -15.68
C ALA A 62 3.36 14.62 -14.69
N THR A 63 2.15 14.60 -14.14
CA THR A 63 1.65 15.63 -13.21
C THR A 63 1.49 15.08 -11.81
N ASP A 64 1.86 15.87 -10.80
CA ASP A 64 1.69 15.50 -9.39
C ASP A 64 0.22 15.33 -9.03
N PHE A 65 -0.65 16.15 -9.62
CA PHE A 65 -2.08 16.07 -9.50
C PHE A 65 -2.62 14.66 -9.78
N MET A 66 -2.36 14.13 -10.98
CA MET A 66 -2.85 12.80 -11.37
C MET A 66 -2.15 11.68 -10.62
N ALA A 67 -0.88 11.87 -10.26
CA ALA A 67 -0.14 10.91 -9.44
C ALA A 67 -0.78 10.74 -8.06
N VAL A 68 -1.12 11.85 -7.37
CA VAL A 68 -1.76 11.84 -6.04
C VAL A 68 -3.14 11.18 -6.11
N VAL A 69 -3.95 11.48 -7.12
CA VAL A 69 -5.24 10.81 -7.32
C VAL A 69 -5.06 9.30 -7.44
N LYS A 70 -4.10 8.84 -8.25
CA LYS A 70 -3.84 7.41 -8.46
C LYS A 70 -3.28 6.72 -7.22
N TYR A 71 -2.42 7.40 -6.44
CA TYR A 71 -2.00 6.89 -5.13
C TYR A 71 -3.18 6.73 -4.17
N GLY A 72 -4.12 7.67 -4.18
CA GLY A 72 -5.36 7.52 -3.42
C GLY A 72 -6.20 6.32 -3.85
N CYS A 73 -6.33 6.08 -5.17
CA CYS A 73 -7.00 4.89 -5.70
C CYS A 73 -6.30 3.58 -5.26
N ALA A 74 -4.96 3.57 -5.27
CA ALA A 74 -4.20 2.42 -4.80
C ALA A 74 -4.41 2.17 -3.30
N ALA A 75 -4.38 3.23 -2.49
CA ALA A 75 -4.61 3.17 -1.06
C ALA A 75 -6.02 2.63 -0.73
N ASP A 76 -7.03 3.14 -1.43
CA ASP A 76 -8.42 2.70 -1.27
C ASP A 76 -8.59 1.24 -1.71
N GLY A 77 -7.94 0.85 -2.80
CA GLY A 77 -7.90 -0.54 -3.28
C GLY A 77 -7.34 -1.51 -2.23
N LEU A 78 -6.20 -1.17 -1.60
CA LEU A 78 -5.59 -2.00 -0.57
C LEU A 78 -6.42 -2.04 0.71
N SER A 79 -6.88 -0.88 1.19
CA SER A 79 -7.55 -0.78 2.49
C SER A 79 -9.02 -1.19 2.47
N GLY A 80 -9.68 -1.12 1.32
CA GLY A 80 -11.13 -1.27 1.24
C GLY A 80 -11.89 -0.16 1.95
N ALA A 81 -11.27 1.00 2.14
CA ALA A 81 -11.83 2.11 2.90
C ALA A 81 -13.06 2.77 2.26
N GLY A 82 -13.24 2.60 0.93
CA GLY A 82 -14.40 3.10 0.20
C GLY A 82 -14.57 4.61 0.30
N GLY A 83 -13.49 5.37 0.17
CA GLY A 83 -13.50 6.84 0.28
C GLY A 83 -13.36 7.37 1.72
N ASN A 84 -13.26 6.50 2.74
CA ASN A 84 -13.19 6.91 4.13
C ASN A 84 -11.76 7.05 4.65
N ALA A 85 -11.29 8.28 4.84
CA ALA A 85 -9.93 8.55 5.32
C ALA A 85 -9.65 7.96 6.73
N GLY A 86 -10.64 7.91 7.60
CA GLY A 86 -10.50 7.30 8.94
C GLY A 86 -10.27 5.79 8.85
N ALA A 87 -11.05 5.09 8.01
CA ALA A 87 -10.84 3.67 7.76
C ALA A 87 -9.48 3.40 7.12
N MET A 88 -9.04 4.26 6.19
CA MET A 88 -7.71 4.19 5.60
C MET A 88 -6.60 4.35 6.65
N THR A 89 -6.74 5.29 7.58
CA THR A 89 -5.78 5.49 8.67
C THR A 89 -5.68 4.25 9.54
N ILE A 90 -6.83 3.70 9.97
CA ILE A 90 -6.87 2.47 10.79
C ILE A 90 -6.14 1.32 10.10
N PHE A 91 -6.40 1.13 8.80
CA PHE A 91 -5.73 0.11 8.01
C PHE A 91 -4.21 0.35 7.91
N ALA A 92 -3.79 1.59 7.62
CA ALA A 92 -2.38 1.93 7.47
C ALA A 92 -1.61 1.75 8.79
N GLU A 93 -2.20 2.13 9.93
CA GLU A 93 -1.62 1.90 11.26
C GLU A 93 -1.52 0.41 11.59
N ALA A 94 -2.53 -0.39 11.20
CA ALA A 94 -2.49 -1.84 11.36
C ALA A 94 -1.37 -2.48 10.52
N ALA A 95 -1.20 -2.02 9.28
CA ALA A 95 -0.23 -2.59 8.34
C ALA A 95 1.22 -2.19 8.67
N LEU A 96 1.44 -0.96 9.15
CA LEU A 96 2.79 -0.41 9.30
C LEU A 96 3.30 -0.45 10.75
N ASN A 97 2.46 -0.87 11.71
CA ASN A 97 2.77 -0.85 13.14
C ASN A 97 3.33 0.55 13.54
N PRO A 98 2.86 1.30 14.51
CA PRO A 98 2.88 2.77 14.65
C PRO A 98 4.27 3.45 14.56
N LYS A 99 5.12 2.98 13.68
CA LYS A 99 6.37 3.63 13.32
C LYS A 99 6.07 4.71 12.30
N ALA A 100 6.57 5.89 12.56
CA ALA A 100 6.49 7.00 11.61
C ALA A 100 7.13 6.60 10.28
N LEU A 101 6.51 7.03 9.17
CA LEU A 101 7.12 6.88 7.85
C LEU A 101 8.45 7.64 7.82
N PRO A 102 9.52 7.01 7.34
CA PRO A 102 10.80 7.69 7.14
C PRO A 102 10.68 8.59 5.90
N THR A 103 10.09 9.77 6.06
CA THR A 103 10.02 10.79 5.00
C THR A 103 10.93 11.95 5.33
N PRO A 104 11.82 12.41 4.43
CA PRO A 104 12.55 13.66 4.61
C PRO A 104 11.59 14.88 4.50
N PRO A 105 11.74 15.92 5.34
CA PRO A 105 12.73 16.09 6.40
C PRO A 105 12.20 15.81 7.81
N GLY A 106 11.88 14.58 8.14
CA GLY A 106 11.42 14.17 9.46
C GLY A 106 10.51 12.96 9.40
N SER A 107 10.16 12.42 10.56
CA SER A 107 9.18 11.34 10.62
C SER A 107 7.76 11.92 10.57
N LEU A 108 7.03 11.65 9.52
CA LEU A 108 5.61 11.97 9.42
C LEU A 108 4.80 10.86 10.09
N SER A 109 3.80 11.19 10.90
CA SER A 109 2.90 10.16 11.42
C SER A 109 2.12 9.51 10.27
N ILE A 110 1.72 8.26 10.45
CA ILE A 110 0.89 7.55 9.44
C ILE A 110 -0.42 8.30 9.20
N ALA A 111 -1.04 8.80 10.27
CA ALA A 111 -2.28 9.57 10.18
C ALA A 111 -2.10 10.87 9.36
N ASP A 112 -0.98 11.59 9.57
CA ASP A 112 -0.68 12.80 8.79
C ASP A 112 -0.40 12.45 7.32
N ALA A 113 0.34 11.37 7.04
CA ALA A 113 0.60 10.91 5.69
C ALA A 113 -0.71 10.56 4.94
N VAL A 114 -1.59 9.81 5.60
CA VAL A 114 -2.92 9.48 5.05
C VAL A 114 -3.74 10.75 4.83
N THR A 115 -3.75 11.68 5.80
CA THR A 115 -4.46 12.95 5.66
C THR A 115 -3.95 13.72 4.44
N LYS A 116 -2.64 13.88 4.30
CA LYS A 116 -2.02 14.63 3.21
C LYS A 116 -2.34 14.03 1.83
N VAL A 117 -2.19 12.72 1.69
CA VAL A 117 -2.36 12.03 0.39
C VAL A 117 -3.82 11.77 0.07
N TYR A 118 -4.56 11.26 1.04
CA TYR A 118 -5.90 10.74 0.78
C TYR A 118 -6.97 11.79 1.00
N ARG A 119 -6.98 12.47 2.14
CA ARG A 119 -8.01 13.46 2.44
C ARG A 119 -7.79 14.78 1.70
N GLU A 120 -6.58 15.34 1.79
CA GLU A 120 -6.26 16.65 1.21
C GLU A 120 -5.90 16.56 -0.27
N GLY A 121 -5.23 15.49 -0.68
CA GLY A 121 -4.91 15.22 -2.07
C GLY A 121 -6.07 14.56 -2.81
N HIS A 122 -6.15 13.24 -2.74
CA HIS A 122 -7.07 12.45 -3.55
C HIS A 122 -8.54 12.90 -3.45
N ASN A 123 -9.10 13.02 -2.25
CA ASN A 123 -10.53 13.35 -2.11
C ASN A 123 -10.85 14.73 -2.66
N LYS A 124 -10.08 15.77 -2.32
CA LYS A 124 -10.28 17.13 -2.85
C LYS A 124 -10.17 17.18 -4.36
N LEU A 125 -9.17 16.47 -4.92
CA LEU A 125 -8.97 16.40 -6.37
C LEU A 125 -10.10 15.64 -7.07
N ALA A 126 -10.47 14.46 -6.55
CA ALA A 126 -11.49 13.60 -7.14
C ALA A 126 -12.89 14.25 -7.11
N HIS A 127 -13.15 15.08 -6.10
CA HIS A 127 -14.44 15.79 -5.95
C HIS A 127 -14.44 17.21 -6.53
N GLY A 128 -13.33 17.64 -7.14
CA GLY A 128 -13.24 18.97 -7.77
C GLY A 128 -13.24 20.14 -6.77
N GLU A 129 -12.86 19.89 -5.52
CA GLU A 129 -12.83 20.91 -4.47
C GLU A 129 -11.56 21.77 -4.54
N MET A 130 -10.57 21.39 -5.35
CA MET A 130 -9.37 22.18 -5.57
C MET A 130 -9.63 23.27 -6.61
N THR A 131 -9.42 24.50 -6.21
CA THR A 131 -9.66 25.68 -7.04
C THR A 131 -8.45 26.15 -7.85
N GLY A 132 -7.26 25.58 -7.59
CA GLY A 132 -6.00 25.97 -8.24
C GLY A 132 -5.29 24.80 -8.90
N LEU A 133 -5.23 24.78 -10.25
CA LEU A 133 -4.39 23.85 -11.02
C LEU A 133 -2.87 24.06 -10.80
N LEU A 134 -2.48 25.12 -10.10
CA LEU A 134 -1.09 25.51 -9.83
C LEU A 134 -0.65 25.17 -8.40
N GLU A 135 -1.47 24.42 -7.65
CA GLU A 135 -1.08 24.00 -6.30
C GLU A 135 0.08 23.00 -6.38
N ASP A 136 1.14 23.25 -5.62
CA ASP A 136 2.28 22.36 -5.56
C ASP A 136 1.92 21.09 -4.77
N LEU A 137 1.81 19.98 -5.48
CA LEU A 137 1.49 18.66 -4.90
C LEU A 137 2.72 17.74 -4.86
N SER A 138 3.91 18.25 -5.12
CA SER A 138 5.13 17.44 -5.15
C SER A 138 5.40 16.72 -3.82
N GLU A 139 5.16 17.41 -2.69
CA GLU A 139 5.27 16.82 -1.37
C GLU A 139 4.22 15.71 -1.15
N ALA A 140 2.96 15.95 -1.51
CA ALA A 140 1.90 14.94 -1.41
C ALA A 140 2.19 13.72 -2.28
N ARG A 141 2.74 13.92 -3.49
CA ARG A 141 3.21 12.85 -4.37
C ARG A 141 4.32 12.02 -3.72
N ALA A 142 5.34 12.67 -3.16
CA ALA A 142 6.46 12.00 -2.51
C ALA A 142 6.01 11.19 -1.28
N ILE A 143 5.10 11.75 -0.47
CA ILE A 143 4.50 11.08 0.68
C ILE A 143 3.65 9.90 0.20
N GLY A 144 2.87 10.07 -0.86
CA GLY A 144 2.05 9.01 -1.46
C GLY A 144 2.88 7.83 -1.94
N ASP A 145 3.98 8.08 -2.66
CA ASP A 145 4.88 7.02 -3.11
C ASP A 145 5.47 6.26 -1.91
N ALA A 146 5.98 6.97 -0.90
CA ALA A 146 6.55 6.35 0.30
C ALA A 146 5.51 5.53 1.08
N LEU A 147 4.32 6.09 1.32
CA LEU A 147 3.23 5.41 2.02
C LEU A 147 2.83 4.13 1.29
N LEU A 148 2.60 4.22 -0.02
CA LEU A 148 2.15 3.07 -0.81
C LEU A 148 3.20 1.98 -0.93
N VAL A 149 4.50 2.32 -1.01
CA VAL A 149 5.57 1.32 -0.98
C VAL A 149 5.49 0.48 0.29
N HIS A 150 5.43 1.13 1.45
CA HIS A 150 5.41 0.42 2.73
C HIS A 150 4.11 -0.36 2.95
N LEU A 151 2.96 0.20 2.58
CA LEU A 151 1.68 -0.51 2.66
C LEU A 151 1.66 -1.73 1.74
N PHE A 152 2.19 -1.58 0.53
CA PHE A 152 2.23 -2.64 -0.45
C PHE A 152 3.15 -3.78 -0.01
N ASP A 153 4.31 -3.44 0.57
CA ASP A 153 5.24 -4.42 1.13
C ASP A 153 4.57 -5.22 2.26
N ALA A 154 3.97 -4.53 3.23
CA ALA A 154 3.29 -5.17 4.35
C ALA A 154 2.15 -6.09 3.89
N PHE A 155 1.30 -5.59 2.99
CA PHE A 155 0.19 -6.34 2.43
C PHE A 155 0.66 -7.57 1.64
N THR A 156 1.68 -7.41 0.80
CA THR A 156 2.23 -8.49 -0.03
C THR A 156 2.80 -9.62 0.81
N LEU A 157 3.60 -9.26 1.83
CA LEU A 157 4.22 -10.25 2.71
C LEU A 157 3.17 -11.01 3.50
N GLU A 158 2.15 -10.33 4.06
CA GLU A 158 1.09 -10.99 4.81
C GLU A 158 0.21 -11.85 3.90
N LEU A 159 -0.14 -11.35 2.72
CA LEU A 159 -0.94 -12.11 1.76
C LEU A 159 -0.21 -13.38 1.30
N ALA A 160 1.10 -13.31 1.05
CA ALA A 160 1.91 -14.46 0.70
C ALA A 160 2.00 -15.48 1.86
N GLU A 161 2.02 -15.03 3.11
CA GLU A 161 1.98 -15.89 4.29
C GLU A 161 0.63 -16.61 4.40
N VAL A 162 -0.48 -15.89 4.24
CA VAL A 162 -1.83 -16.48 4.18
C VAL A 162 -1.92 -17.55 3.08
N ILE A 163 -1.38 -17.26 1.89
CA ILE A 163 -1.34 -18.22 0.76
C ILE A 163 -0.53 -19.47 1.13
N THR A 164 0.62 -19.30 1.78
CA THR A 164 1.57 -20.40 2.08
C THR A 164 1.09 -21.27 3.23
N SER A 165 0.58 -20.65 4.29
CA SER A 165 0.18 -21.36 5.51
C SER A 165 -1.12 -22.14 5.35
N ARG A 166 -1.80 -21.99 4.20
CA ARG A 166 -3.15 -22.53 3.99
C ARG A 166 -4.13 -22.16 5.10
N GLN A 167 -3.80 -21.18 5.90
CA GLN A 167 -4.73 -20.58 6.88
C GLN A 167 -5.72 -19.73 6.11
N VAL A 168 -6.65 -20.46 5.56
CA VAL A 168 -7.64 -19.95 4.64
C VAL A 168 -8.55 -19.01 5.42
N ILE A 169 -8.61 -17.77 4.99
CA ILE A 169 -9.76 -16.92 5.32
C ILE A 169 -10.93 -17.48 4.50
N LEU A 170 -11.50 -18.57 5.00
CA LEU A 170 -12.59 -19.32 4.35
C LEU A 170 -13.91 -18.58 4.48
N THR A 171 -13.98 -17.35 4.02
CA THR A 171 -15.26 -16.67 3.96
C THR A 171 -15.48 -16.09 2.58
N LEU A 172 -16.69 -16.28 2.05
CA LEU A 172 -17.16 -15.61 0.86
C LEU A 172 -17.59 -14.16 1.16
N ASP A 173 -17.72 -13.82 2.45
CA ASP A 173 -17.99 -12.45 2.88
C ASP A 173 -16.72 -11.62 2.84
N GLU A 174 -16.67 -10.70 1.89
CA GLU A 174 -15.53 -9.81 1.66
C GLU A 174 -15.16 -8.99 2.91
N LYS A 175 -16.16 -8.51 3.65
CA LYS A 175 -15.91 -7.68 4.84
C LYS A 175 -15.29 -8.48 5.98
N LEU A 176 -15.74 -9.72 6.16
CA LEU A 176 -15.17 -10.62 7.16
C LEU A 176 -13.74 -11.03 6.78
N ALA A 177 -13.50 -11.32 5.51
CA ALA A 177 -12.15 -11.62 5.00
C ALA A 177 -11.20 -10.45 5.25
N TYR A 178 -11.66 -9.24 5.00
CA TYR A 178 -10.86 -8.03 5.17
C TYR A 178 -10.52 -7.77 6.64
N ARG A 179 -11.49 -7.88 7.54
CA ARG A 179 -11.26 -7.75 9.00
C ARG A 179 -10.28 -8.78 9.53
N ALA A 180 -10.41 -10.03 9.10
CA ALA A 180 -9.49 -11.08 9.49
C ALA A 180 -8.06 -10.81 8.98
N PHE A 181 -7.93 -10.28 7.78
CA PHE A 181 -6.63 -9.89 7.21
C PHE A 181 -6.01 -8.68 7.92
N GLU A 182 -6.80 -7.67 8.22
CA GLU A 182 -6.37 -6.49 8.98
C GLU A 182 -5.89 -6.88 10.39
N GLU A 183 -6.57 -7.79 11.06
CA GLU A 183 -6.16 -8.30 12.37
C GLU A 183 -4.80 -9.02 12.30
N ARG A 184 -4.56 -9.77 11.25
CA ARG A 184 -3.25 -10.40 11.01
C ARG A 184 -2.15 -9.37 10.78
N LEU A 185 -2.43 -8.30 10.02
CA LEU A 185 -1.47 -7.20 9.83
C LEU A 185 -1.07 -6.56 11.15
N ARG A 186 -2.01 -6.36 12.08
CA ARG A 186 -1.74 -5.82 13.41
C ARG A 186 -0.86 -6.70 14.28
N GLN A 187 -0.93 -8.02 14.10
CA GLN A 187 -0.19 -9.00 14.89
C GLN A 187 1.22 -9.24 14.37
N ARG A 188 1.60 -8.63 13.26
CA ARG A 188 2.96 -8.74 12.73
C ARG A 188 3.97 -8.10 13.69
N PRO A 189 5.10 -8.79 13.97
CA PRO A 189 6.16 -8.30 14.84
C PRO A 189 6.89 -7.07 14.26
#